data_bd326f5af2bb7d64364cac07cfeb32bb
#
_entry.id   bd326f5af2bb7d64364cac07cfeb32bb
#
_cell.length_a   1.000
_cell.length_b   1.000
_cell.length_c   1.000
_cell.angle_alpha   90.00
_cell.angle_beta   90.00
_cell.angle_gamma   90.00
#
_symmetry.space_group_name_H-M   'P 1'
#
loop_
_entity.id
_entity.type
_entity.pdbx_description
1 polymer ?
#
loop_
_entity_poly.entity_id
_entity_poly.type
_entity_poly.pdbx_seq_one_letter_code
_entity_poly.pdbx_strand_id
1 'polypeptide(L)'
;MPSAADRAVPQPSAPAAGVAAFVAERARTPGFALSAALHGTLLVAVLLSPAARHLVSFPELEVSVDILTPDEFAREIDRSAARPSEATPKSEPGGLPQQDAPVETPSTVHPATMLSARALADPRSSKAVAALRTLAGGERMVQLCNLEAMEQIHAWRDRIRPAQIVAYATRSVRFVGTTVVADGAAFRAGDGWSNLRYICELASGGDVVDFEFMVGDAIGRDRWEELGLPSGPPAD
;
A
#
# COMPACT_ATOMS: atom_id res chain seq x y z
N MET A 1 -1.93 72.47 -4.09
CA MET A 1 -2.26 71.26 -4.84
C MET A 1 -0.99 70.76 -5.53
N PRO A 2 -0.33 69.72 -5.05
CA PRO A 2 0.81 69.11 -5.74
C PRO A 2 0.35 67.91 -6.54
N SER A 3 0.93 67.85 -7.72
CA SER A 3 0.83 66.90 -8.81
C SER A 3 1.07 65.46 -8.43
N ALA A 4 0.29 64.54 -9.02
CA ALA A 4 0.44 63.11 -8.94
C ALA A 4 1.73 62.66 -9.65
N ALA A 5 2.64 62.09 -8.91
CA ALA A 5 3.84 61.45 -9.46
C ALA A 5 3.48 60.07 -10.07
N ASP A 6 3.77 60.01 -11.33
CA ASP A 6 3.72 58.81 -12.20
C ASP A 6 4.62 57.72 -11.62
N ARG A 7 4.04 56.64 -11.10
CA ARG A 7 4.76 55.47 -10.61
C ARG A 7 4.92 54.48 -11.75
N ALA A 8 6.06 54.52 -12.43
CA ALA A 8 6.44 53.52 -13.44
C ALA A 8 6.49 52.16 -12.82
N VAL A 9 5.66 51.24 -13.34
CA VAL A 9 5.66 49.80 -13.02
C VAL A 9 6.89 49.16 -13.70
N PRO A 10 7.77 48.48 -12.97
CA PRO A 10 8.89 47.77 -13.59
C PRO A 10 8.38 46.60 -14.40
N GLN A 11 8.74 46.55 -15.69
CA GLN A 11 8.47 45.45 -16.59
C GLN A 11 9.35 44.24 -16.21
N PRO A 12 8.82 43.01 -16.21
CA PRO A 12 9.64 41.82 -15.97
C PRO A 12 10.58 41.58 -17.14
N SER A 13 11.88 41.64 -16.87
CA SER A 13 12.93 41.31 -17.82
C SER A 13 12.85 39.83 -18.21
N ALA A 14 12.77 39.53 -19.50
CA ALA A 14 12.71 38.17 -20.06
C ALA A 14 14.02 37.38 -19.84
N PRO A 15 13.99 36.19 -19.21
CA PRO A 15 15.19 35.37 -19.03
C PRO A 15 15.38 34.30 -20.11
N ALA A 16 14.82 34.48 -21.31
CA ALA A 16 14.83 33.42 -22.33
C ALA A 16 16.10 33.30 -23.18
N ALA A 17 16.95 34.31 -23.21
CA ALA A 17 18.12 34.29 -24.10
C ALA A 17 19.33 33.49 -23.52
N GLY A 18 19.48 33.41 -22.19
CA GLY A 18 20.63 32.76 -21.57
C GLY A 18 20.62 31.24 -21.63
N VAL A 19 19.43 30.61 -21.53
CA VAL A 19 19.31 29.16 -21.51
C VAL A 19 19.54 28.56 -22.91
N ALA A 20 19.05 29.21 -23.96
CA ALA A 20 19.24 28.76 -25.35
C ALA A 20 20.73 28.84 -25.78
N ALA A 21 21.46 29.88 -25.35
CA ALA A 21 22.89 30.02 -25.62
C ALA A 21 23.72 28.96 -24.87
N PHE A 22 23.41 28.65 -23.63
CA PHE A 22 24.07 27.65 -22.81
C PHE A 22 23.89 26.21 -23.36
N VAL A 23 22.71 25.90 -23.86
CA VAL A 23 22.42 24.59 -24.48
C VAL A 23 23.14 24.46 -25.82
N ALA A 24 23.20 25.53 -26.63
CA ALA A 24 23.87 25.53 -27.93
C ALA A 24 25.41 25.38 -27.83
N GLU A 25 26.00 25.91 -26.78
CA GLU A 25 27.47 25.82 -26.59
C GLU A 25 27.87 24.42 -26.07
N ARG A 26 27.07 23.80 -25.23
CA ARG A 26 27.31 22.45 -24.74
C ARG A 26 27.07 21.36 -25.82
N ALA A 27 26.26 21.63 -26.82
CA ALA A 27 26.03 20.71 -27.95
C ALA A 27 27.27 20.56 -28.86
N ARG A 28 28.29 21.41 -28.70
CA ARG A 28 29.54 21.37 -29.49
C ARG A 28 30.65 20.51 -28.87
N THR A 29 30.45 20.00 -27.66
CA THR A 29 31.44 19.09 -27.06
C THR A 29 31.20 17.67 -27.60
N PRO A 30 32.26 16.96 -28.08
CA PRO A 30 32.14 15.64 -28.68
C PRO A 30 31.53 14.63 -27.70
N GLY A 31 31.71 14.80 -26.39
CA GLY A 31 31.10 13.96 -25.37
C GLY A 31 29.58 14.11 -25.26
N PHE A 32 29.02 15.31 -25.47
CA PHE A 32 27.59 15.53 -25.45
C PHE A 32 26.88 14.89 -26.66
N ALA A 33 27.48 15.04 -27.83
CA ALA A 33 26.97 14.42 -29.07
C ALA A 33 26.95 12.88 -28.96
N LEU A 34 28.01 12.29 -28.40
CA LEU A 34 28.13 10.85 -28.21
C LEU A 34 27.08 10.35 -27.17
N SER A 35 26.93 11.08 -26.07
CA SER A 35 25.92 10.75 -25.03
C SER A 35 24.49 10.85 -25.56
N ALA A 36 24.19 11.92 -26.31
CA ALA A 36 22.87 12.10 -26.93
C ALA A 36 22.56 11.01 -27.96
N ALA A 37 23.53 10.60 -28.75
CA ALA A 37 23.38 9.52 -29.72
C ALA A 37 23.14 8.18 -29.02
N LEU A 38 23.88 7.88 -27.93
CA LEU A 38 23.71 6.65 -27.16
C LEU A 38 22.32 6.57 -26.50
N HIS A 39 21.87 7.65 -25.86
CA HIS A 39 20.56 7.69 -25.23
C HIS A 39 19.43 7.67 -26.26
N GLY A 40 19.61 8.34 -27.39
CA GLY A 40 18.65 8.30 -28.49
C GLY A 40 18.50 6.90 -29.10
N THR A 41 19.60 6.18 -29.33
CA THR A 41 19.54 4.79 -29.83
C THR A 41 18.94 3.84 -28.82
N LEU A 42 19.22 4.00 -27.53
CA LEU A 42 18.63 3.21 -26.47
C LEU A 42 17.11 3.43 -26.41
N LEU A 43 16.67 4.68 -26.49
CA LEU A 43 15.25 5.05 -26.45
C LEU A 43 14.50 4.47 -27.64
N VAL A 44 15.08 4.57 -28.86
CA VAL A 44 14.53 3.96 -30.06
C VAL A 44 14.47 2.44 -29.94
N ALA A 45 15.51 1.79 -29.40
CA ALA A 45 15.55 0.34 -29.20
C ALA A 45 14.45 -0.10 -28.21
N VAL A 46 14.22 0.65 -27.12
CA VAL A 46 13.15 0.37 -26.17
C VAL A 46 11.77 0.53 -26.81
N LEU A 47 11.55 1.60 -27.58
CA LEU A 47 10.27 1.85 -28.26
C LEU A 47 9.97 0.84 -29.37
N LEU A 48 10.98 0.31 -30.03
CA LEU A 48 10.84 -0.73 -31.07
C LEU A 48 10.84 -2.15 -30.48
N SER A 49 11.14 -2.31 -29.20
CA SER A 49 11.12 -3.60 -28.54
C SER A 49 9.70 -4.19 -28.50
N PRO A 50 9.52 -5.46 -28.86
CA PRO A 50 8.22 -6.13 -28.75
C PRO A 50 7.72 -6.17 -27.29
N ALA A 51 8.62 -6.13 -26.30
CA ALA A 51 8.26 -6.05 -24.88
C ALA A 51 7.56 -4.72 -24.52
N ALA A 52 7.89 -3.60 -25.18
CA ALA A 52 7.23 -2.32 -24.93
C ALA A 52 5.75 -2.32 -25.41
N ARG A 53 5.40 -3.17 -26.35
CA ARG A 53 4.02 -3.32 -26.83
C ARG A 53 3.13 -4.09 -25.86
N HIS A 54 3.71 -4.95 -25.00
CA HIS A 54 2.99 -5.65 -23.96
C HIS A 54 2.70 -4.81 -22.71
N LEU A 55 3.44 -3.70 -22.51
CA LEU A 55 3.19 -2.79 -21.39
C LEU A 55 1.99 -1.86 -21.59
N VAL A 56 1.45 -1.78 -22.83
CA VAL A 56 0.30 -0.92 -23.16
C VAL A 56 -1.02 -1.72 -23.28
N SER A 57 -0.96 -3.04 -23.31
CA SER A 57 -2.15 -3.90 -23.24
C SER A 57 -2.46 -4.21 -21.78
N PHE A 58 -3.21 -3.31 -21.14
CA PHE A 58 -4.00 -3.74 -19.99
C PHE A 58 -5.02 -4.76 -20.52
N PRO A 59 -5.09 -6.00 -20.01
CA PRO A 59 -6.21 -6.85 -20.28
C PRO A 59 -7.44 -6.09 -19.78
N GLU A 60 -8.32 -5.72 -20.67
CA GLU A 60 -9.66 -5.27 -20.33
C GLU A 60 -10.29 -6.45 -19.60
N LEU A 61 -10.29 -6.40 -18.28
CA LEU A 61 -11.06 -7.31 -17.47
C LEU A 61 -12.52 -6.99 -17.79
N GLU A 62 -13.08 -7.74 -18.73
CA GLU A 62 -14.53 -7.80 -18.88
C GLU A 62 -15.08 -8.32 -17.54
N VAL A 63 -15.47 -7.39 -16.71
CA VAL A 63 -16.28 -7.71 -15.52
C VAL A 63 -17.65 -8.05 -16.05
N SER A 64 -17.89 -9.33 -16.31
CA SER A 64 -19.23 -9.84 -16.56
C SER A 64 -20.02 -9.70 -15.27
N VAL A 65 -20.81 -8.64 -15.18
CA VAL A 65 -21.76 -8.43 -14.07
C VAL A 65 -23.01 -9.22 -14.44
N ASP A 66 -23.14 -10.39 -13.87
CA ASP A 66 -24.38 -11.16 -13.92
C ASP A 66 -25.37 -10.52 -12.94
N ILE A 67 -26.36 -9.82 -13.47
CA ILE A 67 -27.43 -9.20 -12.66
C ILE A 67 -28.45 -10.29 -12.37
N LEU A 68 -28.31 -10.94 -11.22
CA LEU A 68 -29.27 -11.91 -10.73
C LEU A 68 -30.58 -11.19 -10.36
N THR A 69 -31.70 -11.73 -10.81
CA THR A 69 -33.00 -11.27 -10.33
C THR A 69 -33.19 -11.64 -8.86
N PRO A 70 -34.05 -10.95 -8.09
CA PRO A 70 -34.28 -11.27 -6.67
C PRO A 70 -34.63 -12.74 -6.41
N ASP A 71 -35.34 -13.38 -7.33
CA ASP A 71 -35.73 -14.79 -7.24
C ASP A 71 -34.54 -15.75 -7.51
N GLU A 72 -33.63 -15.39 -8.38
CA GLU A 72 -32.40 -16.14 -8.65
C GLU A 72 -31.44 -16.04 -7.48
N PHE A 73 -31.33 -14.86 -6.89
CA PHE A 73 -30.54 -14.63 -5.68
C PHE A 73 -31.04 -15.44 -4.48
N ALA A 74 -32.37 -15.48 -4.27
CA ALA A 74 -32.97 -16.29 -3.21
C ALA A 74 -32.69 -17.79 -3.40
N ARG A 75 -32.78 -18.31 -4.64
CA ARG A 75 -32.46 -19.71 -4.94
C ARG A 75 -30.99 -20.04 -4.77
N GLU A 76 -30.09 -19.10 -5.01
CA GLU A 76 -28.65 -19.33 -4.84
C GLU A 76 -28.27 -19.38 -3.36
N ILE A 77 -28.92 -18.55 -2.52
CA ILE A 77 -28.76 -18.62 -1.06
C ILE A 77 -29.26 -19.95 -0.53
N ASP A 78 -30.45 -20.41 -0.95
CA ASP A 78 -31.01 -21.70 -0.52
C ASP A 78 -30.12 -22.89 -0.97
N ARG A 79 -29.55 -22.83 -2.16
CA ARG A 79 -28.63 -23.85 -2.68
C ARG A 79 -27.30 -23.84 -1.92
N SER A 80 -26.82 -22.67 -1.50
CA SER A 80 -25.60 -22.55 -0.71
C SER A 80 -25.79 -23.05 0.72
N ALA A 81 -26.97 -22.86 1.30
CA ALA A 81 -27.32 -23.36 2.62
C ALA A 81 -27.60 -24.89 2.65
N ALA A 82 -28.00 -25.46 1.52
CA ALA A 82 -28.28 -26.88 1.38
C ALA A 82 -27.03 -27.76 1.04
N ARG A 83 -25.84 -27.17 0.92
CA ARG A 83 -24.62 -27.93 0.69
C ARG A 83 -24.11 -28.51 2.01
N PRO A 84 -24.20 -29.86 2.24
CA PRO A 84 -23.64 -30.47 3.44
C PRO A 84 -22.13 -30.23 3.45
N SER A 85 -21.62 -29.85 4.60
CA SER A 85 -20.18 -29.74 4.87
C SER A 85 -19.60 -31.15 4.85
N GLU A 86 -19.21 -31.65 3.68
CA GLU A 86 -18.50 -32.92 3.53
C GLU A 86 -17.01 -32.65 3.52
N ALA A 87 -16.38 -33.01 4.60
CA ALA A 87 -15.16 -33.80 4.70
C ALA A 87 -14.46 -33.55 6.03
N THR A 88 -14.80 -34.35 7.00
CA THR A 88 -13.91 -34.64 8.13
C THR A 88 -12.92 -35.73 7.67
N PRO A 89 -11.62 -35.51 7.60
CA PRO A 89 -10.66 -36.58 7.52
C PRO A 89 -10.56 -37.26 8.89
N LYS A 90 -10.86 -38.53 8.93
CA LYS A 90 -10.70 -39.45 10.04
C LYS A 90 -9.21 -39.52 10.41
N SER A 91 -8.85 -38.93 11.55
CA SER A 91 -7.50 -39.08 12.11
C SER A 91 -7.36 -40.44 12.76
N GLU A 92 -6.39 -41.24 12.30
CA GLU A 92 -5.88 -42.41 13.01
C GLU A 92 -5.05 -41.97 14.25
N PRO A 93 -5.11 -42.74 15.36
CA PRO A 93 -4.38 -42.42 16.57
C PRO A 93 -3.00 -43.08 16.56
N GLY A 94 -1.95 -42.26 16.53
CA GLY A 94 -0.61 -42.77 16.73
C GLY A 94 0.46 -41.71 16.74
N GLY A 95 0.95 -41.32 17.89
CA GLY A 95 2.26 -40.68 17.99
C GLY A 95 2.38 -39.49 18.93
N LEU A 96 2.87 -39.77 20.16
CA LEU A 96 3.67 -38.94 21.06
C LEU A 96 3.18 -37.53 21.50
N PRO A 97 3.27 -37.18 22.78
CA PRO A 97 2.75 -35.92 23.29
C PRO A 97 3.67 -34.77 22.88
N GLN A 98 3.22 -34.01 21.89
CA GLN A 98 3.70 -32.65 21.67
C GLN A 98 3.06 -31.77 22.73
N GLN A 99 3.91 -31.09 23.49
CA GLN A 99 3.50 -30.09 24.48
C GLN A 99 2.58 -29.08 23.82
N ASP A 100 1.33 -29.07 24.28
CA ASP A 100 0.30 -28.11 23.91
C ASP A 100 0.73 -26.71 24.34
N ALA A 101 1.37 -25.97 23.45
CA ALA A 101 1.25 -24.53 23.50
C ALA A 101 -0.23 -24.21 23.16
N PRO A 102 -0.92 -23.37 23.93
CA PRO A 102 -2.31 -23.03 23.66
C PRO A 102 -2.39 -22.51 22.22
N VAL A 103 -3.12 -23.21 21.36
CA VAL A 103 -3.52 -22.69 20.04
C VAL A 103 -4.51 -21.58 20.35
N GLU A 104 -3.97 -20.35 20.48
CA GLU A 104 -4.83 -19.16 20.62
C GLU A 104 -5.64 -19.05 19.34
N THR A 105 -6.92 -19.33 19.44
CA THR A 105 -7.88 -19.10 18.35
C THR A 105 -7.75 -17.63 17.94
N PRO A 106 -7.58 -17.30 16.64
CA PRO A 106 -7.46 -15.92 16.19
C PRO A 106 -8.67 -15.12 16.67
N SER A 107 -8.46 -14.19 17.59
CA SER A 107 -9.52 -13.33 18.11
C SER A 107 -9.41 -11.94 17.50
N THR A 108 -10.55 -11.36 17.10
CA THR A 108 -10.61 -9.96 16.68
C THR A 108 -10.42 -9.06 17.88
N VAL A 109 -9.55 -8.09 17.76
CA VAL A 109 -9.24 -7.07 18.77
C VAL A 109 -9.87 -5.76 18.31
N HIS A 110 -10.65 -5.13 19.19
CA HIS A 110 -11.28 -3.82 18.98
C HIS A 110 -10.68 -2.83 19.98
N PRO A 111 -9.69 -2.01 19.60
CA PRO A 111 -9.12 -0.99 20.46
C PRO A 111 -10.13 0.10 20.79
N ALA A 112 -10.14 0.58 22.02
CA ALA A 112 -11.00 1.70 22.44
C ALA A 112 -10.41 3.09 22.09
N THR A 113 -9.12 3.15 21.73
CA THR A 113 -8.42 4.43 21.49
C THR A 113 -7.52 4.28 20.28
N MET A 114 -7.60 5.23 19.35
CA MET A 114 -6.75 5.27 18.17
C MET A 114 -5.40 5.93 18.50
N LEU A 115 -4.32 5.39 17.94
CA LEU A 115 -2.95 5.74 18.30
C LEU A 115 -2.18 6.48 17.20
N SER A 116 -2.57 6.33 15.93
CA SER A 116 -1.85 6.92 14.78
C SER A 116 -1.72 8.45 14.86
N ALA A 117 -2.78 9.15 15.27
CA ALA A 117 -2.73 10.60 15.42
C ALA A 117 -1.66 11.05 16.44
N ARG A 118 -1.54 10.33 17.56
CA ARG A 118 -0.51 10.57 18.56
C ARG A 118 0.89 10.27 18.04
N ALA A 119 1.05 9.17 17.31
CA ALA A 119 2.33 8.79 16.69
C ALA A 119 2.78 9.84 15.67
N LEU A 120 1.87 10.39 14.87
CA LEU A 120 2.17 11.45 13.90
C LEU A 120 2.43 12.82 14.54
N ALA A 121 1.91 13.08 15.75
CA ALA A 121 2.18 14.30 16.50
C ALA A 121 3.60 14.34 17.10
N ASP A 122 4.32 13.21 17.17
CA ASP A 122 5.70 13.16 17.63
C ASP A 122 6.60 13.96 16.65
N PRO A 123 7.46 14.87 17.12
CA PRO A 123 8.37 15.66 16.27
C PRO A 123 9.27 14.78 15.38
N ARG A 124 9.60 13.56 15.82
CA ARG A 124 10.38 12.58 15.04
C ARG A 124 9.64 12.09 13.79
N SER A 125 8.32 12.15 13.79
CA SER A 125 7.47 11.73 12.68
C SER A 125 7.33 12.77 11.56
N SER A 126 8.00 13.93 11.67
CA SER A 126 7.88 15.05 10.71
C SER A 126 8.13 14.65 9.25
N LYS A 127 9.10 13.77 9.00
CA LYS A 127 9.39 13.22 7.66
C LYS A 127 8.24 12.33 7.15
N ALA A 128 7.70 11.47 8.01
CA ALA A 128 6.57 10.61 7.68
C ALA A 128 5.31 11.43 7.37
N VAL A 129 5.04 12.46 8.17
CA VAL A 129 3.92 13.40 7.92
C VAL A 129 4.09 14.11 6.58
N ALA A 130 5.30 14.57 6.24
CA ALA A 130 5.57 15.19 4.96
C ALA A 130 5.36 14.21 3.79
N ALA A 131 5.82 12.96 3.92
CA ALA A 131 5.64 11.93 2.93
C ALA A 131 4.14 11.58 2.72
N LEU A 132 3.37 11.43 3.80
CA LEU A 132 1.93 11.16 3.73
C LEU A 132 1.16 12.22 2.93
N ARG A 133 1.58 13.50 3.00
CA ARG A 133 0.95 14.59 2.25
C ARG A 133 1.14 14.49 0.74
N THR A 134 2.15 13.79 0.26
CA THR A 134 2.45 13.62 -1.17
C THR A 134 1.71 12.43 -1.79
N LEU A 135 1.13 11.55 -0.97
CA LEU A 135 0.45 10.36 -1.44
C LEU A 135 -0.95 10.69 -2.01
N ALA A 136 -1.38 9.89 -3.00
CA ALA A 136 -2.76 9.88 -3.46
C ALA A 136 -3.71 9.47 -2.33
N GLY A 137 -4.99 9.88 -2.40
CA GLY A 137 -5.95 9.71 -1.31
C GLY A 137 -6.06 8.29 -0.79
N GLY A 138 -6.24 7.30 -1.68
CA GLY A 138 -6.34 5.89 -1.29
C GLY A 138 -5.07 5.35 -0.65
N GLU A 139 -3.91 5.67 -1.22
CA GLU A 139 -2.62 5.25 -0.65
C GLU A 139 -2.37 5.89 0.72
N ARG A 140 -2.71 7.16 0.89
CA ARG A 140 -2.61 7.83 2.18
C ARG A 140 -3.48 7.16 3.24
N MET A 141 -4.72 6.76 2.88
CA MET A 141 -5.60 6.03 3.80
C MET A 141 -4.96 4.71 4.24
N VAL A 142 -4.42 3.93 3.30
CA VAL A 142 -3.74 2.67 3.60
C VAL A 142 -2.55 2.88 4.53
N GLN A 143 -1.72 3.92 4.30
CA GLN A 143 -0.55 4.19 5.14
C GLN A 143 -0.94 4.65 6.54
N LEU A 144 -2.01 5.42 6.71
CA LEU A 144 -2.54 5.81 8.02
C LEU A 144 -3.07 4.59 8.78
N CYS A 145 -3.81 3.69 8.11
CA CYS A 145 -4.29 2.45 8.69
C CYS A 145 -3.14 1.48 9.04
N ASN A 146 -2.09 1.41 8.21
CA ASN A 146 -0.89 0.63 8.50
C ASN A 146 -0.19 1.15 9.76
N LEU A 147 -0.07 2.48 9.92
CA LEU A 147 0.48 3.08 11.13
C LEU A 147 -0.36 2.72 12.36
N GLU A 148 -1.70 2.87 12.26
CA GLU A 148 -2.60 2.47 13.33
C GLU A 148 -2.40 1.00 13.70
N ALA A 149 -2.34 0.12 12.71
CA ALA A 149 -2.12 -1.31 12.94
C ALA A 149 -0.81 -1.60 13.67
N MET A 150 0.29 -0.92 13.30
CA MET A 150 1.58 -1.10 13.99
C MET A 150 1.50 -0.70 15.46
N GLU A 151 0.91 0.45 15.75
CA GLU A 151 0.75 0.97 17.11
C GLU A 151 -0.18 0.07 17.94
N GLN A 152 -1.29 -0.39 17.36
CA GLN A 152 -2.25 -1.24 18.05
C GLN A 152 -1.71 -2.65 18.33
N ILE A 153 -1.00 -3.26 17.40
CA ILE A 153 -0.35 -4.57 17.62
C ILE A 153 0.67 -4.45 18.75
N HIS A 154 1.45 -3.38 18.79
CA HIS A 154 2.42 -3.14 19.85
C HIS A 154 1.72 -2.88 21.20
N ALA A 155 0.64 -2.11 21.22
CA ALA A 155 -0.14 -1.86 22.43
C ALA A 155 -0.84 -3.12 22.96
N TRP A 156 -1.31 -4.00 22.06
CA TRP A 156 -1.95 -5.27 22.40
C TRP A 156 -0.94 -6.27 23.00
N ARG A 157 0.28 -6.32 22.43
CA ARG A 157 1.37 -7.17 22.90
C ARG A 157 2.70 -6.43 22.84
N ASP A 158 3.16 -5.91 23.95
CA ASP A 158 4.37 -5.08 24.09
C ASP A 158 5.65 -5.73 23.57
N ARG A 159 5.69 -7.08 23.54
CA ARG A 159 6.79 -7.88 23.00
C ARG A 159 6.82 -7.90 21.48
N ILE A 160 5.71 -7.62 20.82
CA ILE A 160 5.63 -7.53 19.36
C ILE A 160 5.93 -6.09 18.95
N ARG A 161 6.98 -5.91 18.16
CA ARG A 161 7.35 -4.60 17.60
C ARG A 161 7.23 -4.67 16.09
N PRO A 162 6.07 -4.31 15.52
CA PRO A 162 5.91 -4.26 14.09
C PRO A 162 6.85 -3.22 13.47
N ALA A 163 7.60 -3.62 12.45
CA ALA A 163 8.52 -2.74 11.74
C ALA A 163 8.00 -2.38 10.33
N GLN A 164 7.08 -3.18 9.80
CA GLN A 164 6.54 -3.00 8.46
C GLN A 164 5.18 -3.68 8.34
N ILE A 165 4.28 -3.09 7.54
CA ILE A 165 3.03 -3.72 7.11
C ILE A 165 2.95 -3.68 5.58
N VAL A 166 2.53 -4.79 4.99
CA VAL A 166 2.11 -4.91 3.59
C VAL A 166 0.62 -5.20 3.60
N ALA A 167 -0.19 -4.20 3.29
CA ALA A 167 -1.65 -4.29 3.41
C ALA A 167 -2.29 -5.26 2.39
N TYR A 168 -1.58 -5.56 1.31
CA TYR A 168 -2.05 -6.34 0.16
C TYR A 168 -1.19 -7.59 -0.10
N ALA A 169 -0.59 -8.18 0.93
CA ALA A 169 0.34 -9.31 0.78
C ALA A 169 -0.30 -10.55 0.14
N THR A 170 -1.50 -10.92 0.55
CA THR A 170 -2.19 -12.10 0.05
C THR A 170 -3.50 -11.78 -0.71
N ARG A 171 -4.04 -10.58 -0.54
CA ARG A 171 -5.27 -10.09 -1.19
C ARG A 171 -5.21 -8.58 -1.35
N SER A 172 -5.87 -8.06 -2.39
CA SER A 172 -6.02 -6.62 -2.60
C SER A 172 -6.81 -5.96 -1.47
N VAL A 173 -6.42 -4.72 -1.15
CA VAL A 173 -7.18 -3.86 -0.23
C VAL A 173 -8.48 -3.43 -0.89
N ARG A 174 -9.56 -3.40 -0.11
CA ARG A 174 -10.86 -2.88 -0.55
C ARG A 174 -11.17 -1.57 0.18
N PHE A 175 -11.82 -0.66 -0.54
CA PHE A 175 -12.28 0.62 -0.01
C PHE A 175 -13.82 0.66 0.00
N VAL A 176 -14.40 1.02 1.14
CA VAL A 176 -15.84 1.24 1.28
C VAL A 176 -16.02 2.65 1.85
N GLY A 177 -16.17 3.64 0.97
CA GLY A 177 -16.13 5.05 1.39
C GLY A 177 -14.77 5.41 2.02
N THR A 178 -14.79 5.78 3.30
CA THR A 178 -13.61 6.09 4.10
C THR A 178 -13.05 4.90 4.88
N THR A 179 -13.59 3.69 4.67
CA THR A 179 -13.15 2.47 5.33
C THR A 179 -12.18 1.69 4.44
N VAL A 180 -11.06 1.31 5.00
CA VAL A 180 -10.05 0.43 4.40
C VAL A 180 -10.22 -0.98 4.98
N VAL A 181 -10.40 -1.97 4.10
CA VAL A 181 -10.50 -3.38 4.47
C VAL A 181 -9.32 -4.14 3.91
N ALA A 182 -8.44 -4.60 4.77
CA ALA A 182 -7.23 -5.34 4.44
C ALA A 182 -7.31 -6.77 4.97
N ASP A 183 -8.01 -7.64 4.24
CA ASP A 183 -8.21 -9.05 4.59
C ASP A 183 -6.98 -9.93 4.32
N GLY A 184 -5.99 -9.40 3.62
CA GLY A 184 -4.79 -10.12 3.20
C GLY A 184 -3.50 -9.39 3.54
N ALA A 185 -3.49 -8.62 4.60
CA ALA A 185 -2.30 -7.94 5.07
C ALA A 185 -1.29 -8.90 5.72
N ALA A 186 -0.05 -8.46 5.78
CA ALA A 186 1.01 -9.08 6.57
C ALA A 186 1.77 -8.01 7.33
N PHE A 187 2.27 -8.34 8.52
CA PHE A 187 3.16 -7.48 9.27
C PHE A 187 4.46 -8.19 9.60
N ARG A 188 5.52 -7.42 9.66
CA ARG A 188 6.84 -7.89 10.05
C ARG A 188 7.15 -7.50 11.49
N ALA A 189 7.58 -8.48 12.28
CA ALA A 189 8.14 -8.24 13.61
C ALA A 189 9.38 -9.12 13.80
N GLY A 190 10.50 -8.52 14.18
CA GLY A 190 11.79 -9.20 14.17
C GLY A 190 12.14 -9.71 12.77
N ASP A 191 12.49 -10.99 12.66
CA ASP A 191 12.92 -11.62 11.40
C ASP A 191 11.79 -12.35 10.66
N GLY A 192 10.54 -12.21 11.12
CA GLY A 192 9.41 -12.97 10.59
C GLY A 192 8.26 -12.10 10.10
N TRP A 193 7.46 -12.67 9.18
CA TRP A 193 6.19 -12.13 8.75
C TRP A 193 5.05 -12.96 9.32
N SER A 194 3.97 -12.31 9.72
CA SER A 194 2.72 -12.94 10.16
C SER A 194 1.54 -12.35 9.40
N ASN A 195 0.51 -13.17 9.21
CA ASN A 195 -0.73 -12.73 8.62
C ASN A 195 -1.40 -11.68 9.52
N LEU A 196 -2.02 -10.71 8.89
CA LEU A 196 -2.78 -9.67 9.53
C LEU A 196 -4.07 -9.44 8.75
N ARG A 197 -5.14 -9.19 9.46
CA ARG A 197 -6.37 -8.66 8.91
C ARG A 197 -6.73 -7.43 9.71
N TYR A 198 -7.21 -6.37 9.04
CA TYR A 198 -7.75 -5.21 9.72
C TYR A 198 -8.87 -4.53 8.93
N ILE A 199 -9.75 -3.87 9.66
CA ILE A 199 -10.72 -2.91 9.13
C ILE A 199 -10.44 -1.59 9.83
N CYS A 200 -10.37 -0.51 9.07
CA CYS A 200 -9.92 0.79 9.52
C CYS A 200 -10.81 1.88 8.93
N GLU A 201 -11.48 2.65 9.75
CA GLU A 201 -12.29 3.77 9.31
C GLU A 201 -11.59 5.10 9.59
N LEU A 202 -11.62 5.99 8.58
CA LEU A 202 -11.04 7.32 8.67
C LEU A 202 -12.16 8.38 8.65
N ALA A 203 -11.99 9.42 9.45
CA ALA A 203 -12.78 10.64 9.31
C ALA A 203 -12.41 11.37 8.01
N SER A 204 -13.26 12.28 7.57
CA SER A 204 -13.01 13.13 6.37
C SER A 204 -11.72 13.94 6.45
N GLY A 205 -11.20 14.18 7.66
CA GLY A 205 -9.91 14.85 7.91
C GLY A 205 -8.69 13.94 7.75
N GLY A 206 -8.89 12.63 7.65
CA GLY A 206 -7.83 11.63 7.54
C GLY A 206 -7.38 11.02 8.86
N ASP A 207 -8.01 11.37 9.99
CA ASP A 207 -7.75 10.71 11.27
C ASP A 207 -8.44 9.34 11.30
N VAL A 208 -7.78 8.33 11.86
CA VAL A 208 -8.40 7.03 12.12
C VAL A 208 -9.38 7.20 13.29
N VAL A 209 -10.62 6.76 13.10
CA VAL A 209 -11.71 6.91 14.09
C VAL A 209 -12.23 5.58 14.60
N ASP A 210 -12.05 4.51 13.83
CA ASP A 210 -12.38 3.15 14.26
C ASP A 210 -11.38 2.16 13.66
N PHE A 211 -11.07 1.11 14.44
CA PHE A 211 -10.09 0.10 14.04
C PHE A 211 -10.40 -1.24 14.69
N GLU A 212 -10.35 -2.28 13.87
CA GLU A 212 -10.32 -3.66 14.36
C GLU A 212 -9.23 -4.45 13.65
N PHE A 213 -8.63 -5.42 14.33
CA PHE A 213 -7.62 -6.26 13.73
C PHE A 213 -7.60 -7.68 14.30
N MET A 214 -7.02 -8.58 13.53
CA MET A 214 -6.77 -9.96 13.91
C MET A 214 -5.37 -10.36 13.43
N VAL A 215 -4.56 -10.86 14.35
CA VAL A 215 -3.25 -11.44 14.04
C VAL A 215 -3.43 -12.91 13.74
N GLY A 216 -2.93 -13.36 12.60
CA GLY A 216 -2.94 -14.74 12.17
C GLY A 216 -1.55 -15.40 12.29
N ASP A 217 -1.43 -16.57 11.68
CA ASP A 217 -0.24 -17.41 11.74
C ASP A 217 0.98 -16.76 11.06
N ALA A 218 2.17 -17.23 11.43
CA ALA A 218 3.42 -16.86 10.78
C ALA A 218 3.41 -17.31 9.32
N ILE A 219 3.97 -16.49 8.44
CA ILE A 219 4.14 -16.77 7.01
C ILE A 219 5.50 -17.44 6.81
N GLY A 220 5.51 -18.65 6.25
CA GLY A 220 6.73 -19.38 5.94
C GLY A 220 7.67 -18.58 5.02
N ARG A 221 8.98 -18.69 5.23
CA ARG A 221 10.00 -17.96 4.44
C ARG A 221 9.98 -18.35 2.97
N ASP A 222 9.59 -19.57 2.66
CA ASP A 222 9.41 -20.10 1.31
C ASP A 222 8.36 -19.35 0.49
N ARG A 223 7.42 -18.68 1.16
CA ARG A 223 6.35 -17.92 0.52
C ARG A 223 6.62 -16.42 0.39
N TRP A 224 7.68 -15.90 1.01
CA TRP A 224 7.90 -14.46 1.06
C TRP A 224 8.12 -13.85 -0.33
N GLU A 225 8.90 -14.50 -1.18
CA GLU A 225 9.16 -14.03 -2.53
C GLU A 225 7.88 -14.01 -3.38
N GLU A 226 7.08 -15.07 -3.33
CA GLU A 226 5.77 -15.16 -3.99
C GLU A 226 4.83 -14.02 -3.57
N LEU A 227 4.84 -13.68 -2.28
CA LEU A 227 3.98 -12.65 -1.70
C LEU A 227 4.57 -11.24 -1.75
N GLY A 228 5.73 -11.07 -2.37
CA GLY A 228 6.43 -9.78 -2.44
C GLY A 228 6.86 -9.24 -1.07
N LEU A 229 7.06 -10.12 -0.08
CA LEU A 229 7.47 -9.74 1.27
C LEU A 229 8.99 -9.62 1.34
N PRO A 230 9.53 -8.45 1.70
CA PRO A 230 10.98 -8.26 1.81
C PRO A 230 11.65 -9.22 2.80
N SER A 231 12.75 -9.84 2.37
CA SER A 231 13.57 -10.71 3.24
C SER A 231 14.67 -9.97 4.00
N GLY A 232 15.05 -8.77 3.52
CA GLY A 232 16.05 -7.90 4.15
C GLY A 232 15.53 -7.15 5.38
N PRO A 233 16.37 -6.47 6.18
CA PRO A 233 15.93 -5.59 7.24
C PRO A 233 15.02 -4.49 6.68
N PRO A 234 14.11 -3.89 7.51
CA PRO A 234 13.35 -2.72 7.09
C PRO A 234 14.29 -1.63 6.60
N ALA A 235 13.90 -0.89 5.56
CA ALA A 235 14.65 0.29 5.15
C ALA A 235 14.50 1.37 6.23
N ASP A 236 15.62 1.93 6.68
CA ASP A 236 15.67 3.06 7.63
C ASP A 236 15.20 4.38 6.99
#